data_fa8483e343356090a580770004cb6409
#
_entry.id   fa8483e343356090a580770004cb6409
#
_cell.length_a   1.000
_cell.length_b   1.000
_cell.length_c   1.000
_cell.angle_alpha   90.00
_cell.angle_beta   90.00
_cell.angle_gamma   90.00
#
_symmetry.space_group_name_H-M   'P 1'
#
loop_
_entity.id
_entity.type
_entity.pdbx_description
1 polymer ?
#
loop_
_entity_poly.entity_id
_entity_poly.type
_entity_poly.pdbx_seq_one_letter_code
_entity_poly.pdbx_strand_id
1 'polypeptide(L)'
;MAQLNDNPIRVGLLGAGTVGSQTARLLVEQKDELAARIGRPIELVGVACLDPDEVDFPWIDKSLLTTDTMKVATNADIVVELIGGTTVARTFVMAAIESGASVVTANKALLPSTARKSTPRPRPRASTSTSKRPLVAPSRSCCRCANPWRATR
;
A
#
# COMPACT_ATOMS: atom_id res chain seq x y z
N MET A 1 -9.40 -22.26 -6.06
CA MET A 1 -8.33 -21.56 -5.32
C MET A 1 -7.60 -20.69 -6.31
N ALA A 2 -7.69 -19.37 -6.19
CA ALA A 2 -6.92 -18.46 -7.04
C ALA A 2 -5.44 -18.63 -6.66
N GLN A 3 -4.59 -18.93 -7.62
CA GLN A 3 -3.15 -18.94 -7.41
C GLN A 3 -2.72 -17.51 -7.05
N LEU A 4 -2.26 -17.34 -5.83
CA LEU A 4 -1.61 -16.10 -5.40
C LEU A 4 -0.35 -15.95 -6.25
N ASN A 5 -0.18 -14.78 -6.83
CA ASN A 5 1.06 -14.46 -7.54
C ASN A 5 2.17 -14.42 -6.48
N ASP A 6 3.16 -15.31 -6.57
CA ASP A 6 4.15 -15.56 -5.50
C ASP A 6 5.09 -14.38 -5.21
N ASN A 7 5.04 -13.31 -6.02
CA ASN A 7 5.87 -12.14 -5.79
C ASN A 7 5.19 -11.20 -4.78
N PRO A 8 5.73 -11.03 -3.55
CA PRO A 8 5.12 -10.20 -2.52
C PRO A 8 5.13 -8.72 -2.90
N ILE A 9 4.14 -7.98 -2.40
CA ILE A 9 4.13 -6.52 -2.45
C ILE A 9 4.93 -6.03 -1.24
N ARG A 10 6.06 -5.38 -1.52
CA ARG A 10 6.97 -4.86 -0.49
C ARG A 10 6.49 -3.50 -0.01
N VAL A 11 6.22 -3.38 1.27
CA VAL A 11 5.75 -2.15 1.91
C VAL A 11 6.84 -1.59 2.82
N GLY A 12 7.20 -0.33 2.63
CA GLY A 12 8.10 0.41 3.50
C GLY A 12 7.35 1.48 4.29
N LEU A 13 7.61 1.60 5.57
CA LEU A 13 7.05 2.64 6.44
C LEU A 13 8.10 3.71 6.75
N LEU A 14 7.77 4.97 6.54
CA LEU A 14 8.59 6.09 6.93
C LEU A 14 7.97 6.79 8.13
N GLY A 15 8.49 6.50 9.31
CA GLY A 15 8.03 7.00 10.60
C GLY A 15 7.43 5.92 11.50
N ALA A 16 7.97 5.82 12.72
CA ALA A 16 7.57 4.86 13.75
C ALA A 16 6.77 5.50 14.91
N GLY A 17 6.12 6.64 14.66
CA GLY A 17 5.25 7.29 15.65
C GLY A 17 3.93 6.53 15.87
N THR A 18 2.98 7.17 16.55
CA THR A 18 1.68 6.55 16.90
C THR A 18 0.96 5.94 15.70
N VAL A 19 0.91 6.65 14.57
CA VAL A 19 0.25 6.14 13.36
C VAL A 19 1.10 5.05 12.71
N GLY A 20 2.43 5.23 12.67
CA GLY A 20 3.36 4.26 12.09
C GLY A 20 3.32 2.92 12.80
N SER A 21 3.30 2.92 14.14
CA SER A 21 3.20 1.71 14.95
C SER A 21 1.92 0.91 14.65
N GLN A 22 0.77 1.58 14.60
CA GLN A 22 -0.50 0.92 14.31
C GLN A 22 -0.58 0.43 12.86
N THR A 23 0.03 1.16 11.93
CA THR A 23 0.12 0.73 10.52
C THR A 23 1.00 -0.51 10.38
N ALA A 24 2.17 -0.52 11.04
CA ALA A 24 3.06 -1.68 11.07
C ALA A 24 2.35 -2.90 11.67
N ARG A 25 1.66 -2.70 12.80
CA ARG A 25 0.88 -3.75 13.46
C ARG A 25 -0.16 -4.36 12.53
N LEU A 26 -0.95 -3.53 11.88
CA LEU A 26 -1.97 -3.98 10.93
C LEU A 26 -1.37 -4.79 9.78
N LEU A 27 -0.25 -4.35 9.21
CA LEU A 27 0.44 -5.05 8.13
C LEU A 27 0.98 -6.41 8.55
N VAL A 28 1.41 -6.56 9.82
CA VAL A 28 1.94 -7.81 10.34
C VAL A 28 0.81 -8.75 10.79
N GLU A 29 -0.15 -8.27 11.60
CA GLU A 29 -1.21 -9.09 12.16
C GLU A 29 -2.26 -9.52 11.13
N GLN A 30 -2.54 -8.66 10.12
CA GLN A 30 -3.58 -8.92 9.11
C GLN A 30 -3.01 -9.28 7.73
N LYS A 31 -1.74 -9.69 7.66
CA LYS A 31 -1.06 -9.98 6.39
C LYS A 31 -1.81 -10.97 5.51
N ASP A 32 -2.37 -12.02 6.11
CA ASP A 32 -3.07 -13.10 5.38
C ASP A 32 -4.43 -12.62 4.84
N GLU A 33 -5.16 -11.83 5.63
CA GLU A 33 -6.42 -11.22 5.19
C GLU A 33 -6.19 -10.22 4.05
N LEU A 34 -5.18 -9.38 4.18
CA LEU A 34 -4.79 -8.43 3.15
C LEU A 34 -4.33 -9.14 1.87
N ALA A 35 -3.53 -10.21 2.01
CA ALA A 35 -3.09 -11.02 0.89
C ALA A 35 -4.27 -11.68 0.16
N ALA A 36 -5.25 -12.21 0.91
CA ALA A 36 -6.46 -12.80 0.33
C ALA A 36 -7.30 -11.77 -0.45
N ARG A 37 -7.41 -10.53 0.05
CA ARG A 37 -8.15 -9.45 -0.62
C ARG A 37 -7.45 -8.94 -1.88
N ILE A 38 -6.12 -8.85 -1.84
CA ILE A 38 -5.31 -8.28 -2.93
C ILE A 38 -4.93 -9.35 -3.96
N GLY A 39 -4.94 -10.62 -3.58
CA GLY A 39 -4.48 -11.74 -4.42
C GLY A 39 -2.96 -11.89 -4.50
N ARG A 40 -2.21 -11.21 -3.61
CA ARG A 40 -0.74 -11.26 -3.51
C ARG A 40 -0.30 -11.14 -2.04
N PRO A 41 0.79 -11.82 -1.65
CA PRO A 41 1.38 -11.61 -0.34
C PRO A 41 1.82 -10.15 -0.12
N ILE A 42 1.76 -9.69 1.13
CA ILE A 42 2.30 -8.39 1.54
C ILE A 42 3.47 -8.65 2.49
N GLU A 43 4.54 -7.92 2.29
CA GLU A 43 5.75 -7.99 3.11
C GLU A 43 6.15 -6.60 3.58
N LEU A 44 6.32 -6.43 4.89
CA LEU A 44 6.90 -5.23 5.47
C LEU A 44 8.43 -5.33 5.38
N VAL A 45 9.04 -4.51 4.54
CA VAL A 45 10.50 -4.58 4.27
C VAL A 45 11.34 -3.64 5.12
N GLY A 46 10.71 -2.71 5.84
CA GLY A 46 11.41 -1.82 6.75
C GLY A 46 10.52 -0.73 7.32
N VAL A 47 10.89 -0.28 8.50
CA VAL A 47 10.28 0.87 9.21
C VAL A 47 11.39 1.84 9.56
N ALA A 48 11.38 3.00 8.92
CA ALA A 48 12.32 4.06 9.22
C ALA A 48 11.89 4.81 10.49
N CYS A 49 12.81 4.96 11.43
CA CYS A 49 12.63 5.68 12.68
C CYS A 49 13.87 6.50 13.03
N LEU A 50 13.73 7.44 13.96
CA LEU A 50 14.85 8.26 14.42
C LEU A 50 15.80 7.45 15.28
N ASP A 51 15.25 6.66 16.20
CA ASP A 51 15.99 5.80 17.10
C ASP A 51 15.31 4.42 17.16
N PRO A 52 15.93 3.36 16.61
CA PRO A 52 15.40 2.00 16.65
C PRO A 52 15.34 1.41 18.07
N ASP A 53 16.19 1.87 18.99
CA ASP A 53 16.25 1.35 20.35
C ASP A 53 15.12 1.91 21.24
N GLU A 54 14.64 3.11 20.93
CA GLU A 54 13.48 3.71 21.59
C GLU A 54 12.13 3.16 21.10
N VAL A 55 12.13 2.40 19.98
CA VAL A 55 10.91 1.82 19.40
C VAL A 55 10.60 0.47 20.03
N ASP A 56 9.53 0.42 20.83
CA ASP A 56 9.04 -0.82 21.42
C ASP A 56 7.81 -1.35 20.66
N PHE A 57 8.06 -2.13 19.62
CA PHE A 57 7.01 -2.81 18.85
C PHE A 57 7.16 -4.33 19.02
N PRO A 58 6.49 -4.95 20.02
CA PRO A 58 6.65 -6.38 20.30
C PRO A 58 6.16 -7.30 19.18
N TRP A 59 5.41 -6.75 18.21
CA TRP A 59 4.86 -7.50 17.06
C TRP A 59 5.71 -7.40 15.80
N ILE A 60 6.83 -6.66 15.84
CA ILE A 60 7.72 -6.50 14.69
C ILE A 60 9.12 -7.03 15.01
N ASP A 61 9.77 -7.61 14.00
CA ASP A 61 11.17 -7.95 14.12
C ASP A 61 12.00 -6.65 14.16
N LYS A 62 12.83 -6.50 15.21
CA LYS A 62 13.71 -5.33 15.38
C LYS A 62 14.67 -5.12 14.21
N SER A 63 14.98 -6.16 13.45
CA SER A 63 15.80 -6.07 12.23
C SER A 63 15.16 -5.23 11.12
N LEU A 64 13.84 -5.03 11.17
CA LEU A 64 13.10 -4.17 10.23
C LEU A 64 13.15 -2.68 10.61
N LEU A 65 13.56 -2.35 11.84
CA LEU A 65 13.72 -0.98 12.30
C LEU A 65 15.06 -0.43 11.81
N THR A 66 15.07 0.77 11.24
CA THR A 66 16.29 1.38 10.69
C THR A 66 16.23 2.90 10.73
N THR A 67 17.38 3.53 10.86
CA THR A 67 17.54 4.98 10.67
C THR A 67 17.71 5.36 9.20
N ASP A 68 18.01 4.39 8.32
CA ASP A 68 18.20 4.62 6.90
C ASP A 68 16.86 4.74 6.16
N THR A 69 16.26 5.90 6.27
CA THR A 69 14.98 6.24 5.64
C THR A 69 15.06 6.16 4.11
N MET A 70 16.23 6.49 3.54
CA MET A 70 16.41 6.46 2.08
C MET A 70 16.37 5.02 1.55
N LYS A 71 17.01 4.10 2.23
CA LYS A 71 17.00 2.68 1.90
C LYS A 71 15.57 2.11 1.92
N VAL A 72 14.77 2.46 2.95
CA VAL A 72 13.36 2.03 3.03
C VAL A 72 12.55 2.62 1.89
N ALA A 73 12.73 3.93 1.60
CA ALA A 73 11.99 4.62 0.56
C ALA A 73 12.25 4.09 -0.86
N THR A 74 13.47 3.62 -1.14
CA THR A 74 13.86 3.18 -2.49
C THR A 74 13.75 1.67 -2.71
N ASN A 75 13.56 0.88 -1.65
CA ASN A 75 13.53 -0.58 -1.72
C ASN A 75 12.13 -1.20 -1.53
N ALA A 76 11.09 -0.40 -1.64
CA ALA A 76 9.70 -0.83 -1.48
C ALA A 76 8.89 -0.61 -2.76
N ASP A 77 7.82 -1.38 -2.95
CA ASP A 77 6.83 -1.18 -4.03
C ASP A 77 5.77 -0.16 -3.61
N ILE A 78 5.48 -0.11 -2.30
CA ILE A 78 4.59 0.87 -1.67
C ILE A 78 5.33 1.50 -0.50
N VAL A 79 5.36 2.82 -0.46
CA VAL A 79 5.94 3.59 0.65
C VAL A 79 4.82 4.35 1.35
N VAL A 80 4.70 4.16 2.67
CA VAL A 80 3.75 4.88 3.51
C VAL A 80 4.50 5.93 4.32
N GLU A 81 4.27 7.21 4.02
CA GLU A 81 4.93 8.34 4.67
C GLU A 81 4.10 8.84 5.85
N LEU A 82 4.70 8.77 7.04
CA LEU A 82 4.11 9.12 8.34
C LEU A 82 5.07 9.95 9.21
N ILE A 83 6.13 10.53 8.61
CA ILE A 83 7.18 11.27 9.35
C ILE A 83 6.64 12.61 9.86
N GLY A 84 5.75 13.24 9.08
CA GLY A 84 5.35 14.61 9.31
C GLY A 84 6.41 15.63 8.86
N GLY A 85 6.08 16.92 8.93
CA GLY A 85 6.90 17.98 8.35
C GLY A 85 6.85 17.99 6.82
N THR A 86 7.41 19.01 6.19
CA THR A 86 7.30 19.17 4.73
C THR A 86 8.61 18.95 3.99
N THR A 87 9.72 19.41 4.57
CA THR A 87 11.01 19.45 3.85
C THR A 87 11.64 18.06 3.74
N VAL A 88 11.79 17.39 4.87
CA VAL A 88 12.45 16.08 4.93
C VAL A 88 11.58 14.99 4.29
N ALA A 89 10.29 14.97 4.64
CA ALA A 89 9.35 14.00 4.08
C ALA A 89 9.26 14.11 2.55
N ARG A 90 9.32 15.33 2.00
CA ARG A 90 9.33 15.55 0.54
C ARG A 90 10.51 14.87 -0.15
N THR A 91 11.70 14.94 0.42
CA THR A 91 12.90 14.32 -0.15
C THR A 91 12.72 12.80 -0.29
N PHE A 92 12.23 12.14 0.75
CA PHE A 92 12.02 10.70 0.72
C PHE A 92 10.87 10.28 -0.18
N VAL A 93 9.79 11.05 -0.20
CA VAL A 93 8.64 10.82 -1.11
C VAL A 93 9.10 10.94 -2.57
N MET A 94 9.92 11.93 -2.90
CA MET A 94 10.44 12.07 -4.26
C MET A 94 11.36 10.91 -4.64
N ALA A 95 12.25 10.48 -3.75
CA ALA A 95 13.13 9.33 -3.98
C ALA A 95 12.32 8.03 -4.18
N ALA A 96 11.26 7.82 -3.39
CA ALA A 96 10.35 6.68 -3.56
C ALA A 96 9.65 6.70 -4.93
N ILE A 97 9.16 7.86 -5.38
CA ILE A 97 8.52 8.00 -6.69
C ILE A 97 9.53 7.76 -7.83
N GLU A 98 10.75 8.27 -7.69
CA GLU A 98 11.83 8.08 -8.67
C GLU A 98 12.27 6.62 -8.77
N SER A 99 12.26 5.87 -7.66
CA SER A 99 12.51 4.42 -7.65
C SER A 99 11.34 3.59 -8.23
N GLY A 100 10.19 4.22 -8.51
CA GLY A 100 9.01 3.58 -9.07
C GLY A 100 8.00 3.09 -8.04
N ALA A 101 8.19 3.39 -6.76
CA ALA A 101 7.26 3.05 -5.69
C ALA A 101 5.97 3.88 -5.76
N SER A 102 4.87 3.28 -5.30
CA SER A 102 3.63 3.99 -5.02
C SER A 102 3.72 4.62 -3.64
N VAL A 103 3.32 5.89 -3.49
CA VAL A 103 3.42 6.59 -2.21
C VAL A 103 2.04 6.87 -1.63
N VAL A 104 1.86 6.54 -0.35
CA VAL A 104 0.73 6.91 0.48
C VAL A 104 1.23 7.86 1.56
N THR A 105 0.73 9.08 1.64
CA THR A 105 1.13 10.04 2.66
C THR A 105 -0.05 10.45 3.53
N ALA A 106 0.14 10.52 4.84
CA ALA A 106 -0.80 11.14 5.77
C ALA A 106 -0.57 12.66 5.88
N ASN A 107 0.48 13.18 5.29
CA ASN A 107 0.87 14.59 5.40
C ASN A 107 0.18 15.44 4.34
N LYS A 108 -0.90 16.10 4.72
CA LYS A 108 -1.68 16.98 3.83
C LYS A 108 -0.85 18.11 3.21
N ALA A 109 0.20 18.58 3.89
CA ALA A 109 1.04 19.68 3.42
C ALA A 109 1.95 19.28 2.25
N LEU A 110 2.18 17.99 2.03
CA LEU A 110 2.95 17.49 0.88
C LEU A 110 2.13 17.41 -0.41
N LEU A 111 0.82 17.24 -0.32
CA LEU A 111 -0.05 17.01 -1.46
C LEU A 111 -0.04 18.14 -2.51
N PRO A 112 -0.04 19.43 -2.16
CA PRO A 112 -0.02 20.51 -3.17
C PRO A 112 1.30 20.59 -3.94
N SER A 113 2.42 20.20 -3.35
CA SER A 113 3.75 20.34 -3.93
C SER A 113 4.21 19.12 -4.73
N THR A 114 3.68 17.93 -4.42
CA THR A 114 4.05 16.67 -5.07
C THR A 114 3.06 16.22 -6.14
N ALA A 115 1.80 16.63 -6.05
CA ALA A 115 0.73 16.22 -6.97
C ALA A 115 0.99 16.61 -8.45
N ARG A 116 1.85 17.57 -8.72
CA ARG A 116 2.21 17.98 -10.10
C ARG A 116 3.20 17.04 -10.79
N LYS A 117 3.88 16.14 -10.03
CA LYS A 117 4.90 15.22 -10.60
C LYS A 117 4.44 13.76 -10.67
N SER A 118 3.35 13.42 -10.02
CA SER A 118 2.76 12.09 -10.13
C SER A 118 1.78 11.99 -11.30
N THR A 119 2.29 12.07 -12.52
CA THR A 119 1.54 11.52 -13.65
C THR A 119 1.54 10.00 -13.46
N PRO A 120 0.37 9.35 -13.39
CA PRO A 120 0.33 7.90 -13.34
C PRO A 120 1.01 7.36 -14.61
N ARG A 121 2.08 6.59 -14.47
CA ARG A 121 2.57 5.77 -15.57
C ARG A 121 1.39 4.91 -16.05
N PRO A 122 1.03 4.94 -17.34
CA PRO A 122 -0.03 4.07 -17.83
C PRO A 122 0.40 2.63 -17.54
N ARG A 123 -0.41 1.93 -16.73
CA ARG A 123 -0.24 0.49 -16.54
C ARG A 123 -0.24 -0.16 -17.92
N PRO A 124 0.70 -1.06 -18.24
CA PRO A 124 0.64 -1.79 -19.49
C PRO A 124 -0.73 -2.48 -19.52
N ARG A 125 -1.54 -2.17 -20.51
CA ARG A 125 -2.80 -2.86 -20.76
C ARG A 125 -2.45 -4.33 -20.93
N ALA A 126 -2.97 -5.18 -20.03
CA ALA A 126 -3.00 -6.61 -20.29
C ALA A 126 -3.66 -6.79 -21.66
N SER A 127 -2.92 -7.36 -22.60
CA SER A 127 -3.43 -7.69 -23.90
C SER A 127 -4.51 -8.76 -23.72
N THR A 128 -5.77 -8.34 -23.73
CA THR A 128 -6.90 -9.26 -23.79
C THR A 128 -6.88 -9.87 -25.18
N SER A 129 -6.39 -11.10 -25.27
CA SER A 129 -6.57 -11.91 -26.47
C SER A 129 -8.09 -12.15 -26.63
N THR A 130 -8.66 -11.53 -27.62
CA THR A 130 -10.06 -11.69 -28.00
C THR A 130 -10.26 -13.08 -28.60
N SER A 131 -10.57 -14.06 -27.73
CA SER A 131 -11.16 -15.30 -28.17
C SER A 131 -12.65 -15.03 -28.45
N LYS A 132 -13.04 -15.05 -29.72
CA LYS A 132 -14.43 -14.99 -30.19
C LYS A 132 -15.18 -16.20 -29.66
N ARG A 133 -16.08 -16.04 -28.72
CA ARG A 133 -17.10 -17.03 -28.37
C ARG A 133 -18.46 -16.54 -28.87
N PRO A 134 -19.30 -17.43 -29.45
CA PRO A 134 -20.55 -17.03 -30.07
C PRO A 134 -21.60 -16.63 -29.06
N LEU A 135 -22.43 -15.67 -29.45
CA LEU A 135 -23.59 -15.15 -28.74
C LEU A 135 -24.62 -16.24 -28.52
N VAL A 136 -24.88 -16.60 -27.29
CA VAL A 136 -26.10 -17.25 -26.84
C VAL A 136 -26.87 -16.23 -26.01
N ALA A 137 -28.08 -15.91 -26.40
CA ALA A 137 -28.94 -14.94 -25.78
C ALA A 137 -29.36 -15.40 -24.36
N PRO A 138 -29.33 -14.54 -23.32
CA PRO A 138 -29.87 -14.89 -22.03
C PRO A 138 -31.35 -14.53 -21.93
N SER A 139 -32.14 -15.49 -21.49
CA SER A 139 -33.49 -15.32 -21.00
C SER A 139 -33.51 -14.41 -19.75
N ARG A 140 -34.50 -13.54 -19.70
CA ARG A 140 -34.77 -12.62 -18.59
C ARG A 140 -35.07 -13.38 -17.30
N SER A 141 -34.30 -13.13 -16.25
CA SER A 141 -34.76 -13.37 -14.88
C SER A 141 -34.32 -12.21 -13.99
N CYS A 142 -35.34 -11.59 -13.40
CA CYS A 142 -35.28 -10.45 -12.52
C CYS A 142 -34.74 -10.88 -11.15
N CYS A 143 -33.60 -10.34 -10.70
CA CYS A 143 -33.19 -10.40 -9.31
C CYS A 143 -33.16 -9.00 -8.72
N ARG A 144 -34.11 -8.74 -7.80
CA ARG A 144 -34.14 -7.59 -6.91
C ARG A 144 -32.91 -7.65 -5.98
N CYS A 145 -32.02 -6.70 -6.11
CA CYS A 145 -31.00 -6.45 -5.09
C CYS A 145 -31.65 -5.68 -3.94
N ALA A 146 -31.90 -6.38 -2.85
CA ALA A 146 -32.30 -5.77 -1.58
C ALA A 146 -31.09 -5.04 -0.97
N ASN A 147 -31.26 -3.77 -0.66
CA ASN A 147 -30.27 -2.91 -0.01
C ASN A 147 -30.40 -3.08 1.52
N PRO A 148 -29.39 -3.58 2.27
CA PRO A 148 -29.50 -3.87 3.70
C PRO A 148 -29.33 -2.65 4.63
N TRP A 149 -29.23 -1.43 4.12
CA TRP A 149 -28.94 -0.24 4.94
C TRP A 149 -30.12 0.73 5.13
N ARG A 150 -31.37 0.25 5.09
CA ARG A 150 -32.52 1.04 5.54
C ARG A 150 -33.24 0.30 6.65
N ALA A 151 -33.05 0.77 7.84
CA ALA A 151 -33.97 0.94 8.97
C ALA A 151 -33.24 0.81 10.29
N THR A 152 -33.09 1.94 10.98
CA THR A 152 -33.71 2.05 12.32
C THR A 152 -33.82 3.54 12.65
N ARG A 153 -35.02 3.95 12.80
CA ARG A 153 -35.40 5.07 13.66
C ARG A 153 -35.55 4.52 15.07
#